data_2ddc137078b7c783060e5e7c052b4e43
#
_entry.id   2ddc137078b7c783060e5e7c052b4e43
#
_cell.length_a   1.000
_cell.length_b   1.000
_cell.length_c   1.000
_cell.angle_alpha   90.00
_cell.angle_beta   90.00
_cell.angle_gamma   90.00
#
_symmetry.space_group_name_H-M   'P 1'
#
loop_
_entity.id
_entity.type
_entity.pdbx_description
1 polymer ?
#
loop_
_entity_poly.entity_id
_entity_poly.type
_entity_poly.pdbx_seq_one_letter_code
_entity_poly.pdbx_strand_id
1 'polypeptide(L)'
;MPEPDPRTASASVEMVKLVILAAAAIVTGAVSAAGSLPIRQNLAPFIPTPDDVVDRMLSLAKVTRTDVVYDLGSGDGRIPIAAAKKYGAKGVGLDIDPALVEVAKSNAKAAGVDGLVDFRVQNVLTADLSKATVVTLYLLSSSNERLRPMLMQQLKPGARIVSHAFSMGRDWPADAVDQFVSARGDEVTLYLWKIK
;
A
#
# COMPACT_ATOMS: atom_id res chain seq x y z
N MET A 1 -17.26 23.97 -25.94
CA MET A 1 -17.16 22.66 -25.25
C MET A 1 -17.88 22.83 -23.92
N PRO A 2 -18.87 22.01 -23.57
CA PRO A 2 -19.54 22.13 -22.27
C PRO A 2 -18.65 21.64 -21.15
N GLU A 3 -18.61 22.35 -20.03
CA GLU A 3 -17.94 21.96 -18.81
C GLU A 3 -18.51 20.65 -18.26
N PRO A 4 -17.68 19.75 -17.68
CA PRO A 4 -18.17 18.52 -17.07
C PRO A 4 -18.99 18.84 -15.81
N ASP A 5 -20.15 18.19 -15.67
CA ASP A 5 -21.06 18.32 -14.52
C ASP A 5 -20.38 17.85 -13.24
N PRO A 6 -20.25 18.71 -12.19
CA PRO A 6 -19.61 18.36 -10.92
C PRO A 6 -20.29 17.22 -10.15
N ARG A 7 -21.49 16.79 -10.57
CA ARG A 7 -22.23 15.69 -9.93
C ARG A 7 -21.73 14.30 -10.31
N THR A 8 -20.98 14.16 -11.40
CA THR A 8 -20.42 12.84 -11.83
C THR A 8 -19.15 12.46 -11.10
N ALA A 9 -18.31 13.42 -10.68
CA ALA A 9 -17.09 13.17 -9.90
C ALA A 9 -17.38 12.68 -8.48
N SER A 10 -18.47 13.19 -7.86
CA SER A 10 -18.91 12.76 -6.51
C SER A 10 -19.40 11.32 -6.46
N ALA A 11 -20.00 10.81 -7.55
CA ALA A 11 -20.57 9.48 -7.61
C ALA A 11 -19.51 8.37 -7.57
N SER A 12 -18.32 8.59 -8.14
CA SER A 12 -17.24 7.59 -8.19
C SER A 12 -16.61 7.38 -6.83
N VAL A 13 -16.39 8.45 -6.06
CA VAL A 13 -15.81 8.38 -4.70
C VAL A 13 -16.82 7.76 -3.72
N GLU A 14 -18.10 8.07 -3.84
CA GLU A 14 -19.16 7.47 -3.01
C GLU A 14 -19.39 6.00 -3.36
N MET A 15 -19.26 5.59 -4.61
CA MET A 15 -19.40 4.19 -5.02
C MET A 15 -18.25 3.33 -4.50
N VAL A 16 -17.01 3.85 -4.47
CA VAL A 16 -15.87 3.15 -3.86
C VAL A 16 -16.05 3.03 -2.34
N LYS A 17 -16.57 4.07 -1.68
CA LYS A 17 -16.92 4.00 -0.25
C LYS A 17 -18.06 3.00 0.02
N LEU A 18 -19.05 2.93 -0.85
CA LEU A 18 -20.19 2.02 -0.70
C LEU A 18 -19.80 0.54 -0.90
N VAL A 19 -18.90 0.24 -1.83
CA VAL A 19 -18.38 -1.11 -2.05
C VAL A 19 -17.53 -1.58 -0.85
N ILE A 20 -16.80 -0.66 -0.21
CA ILE A 20 -16.01 -0.97 1.00
C ILE A 20 -16.94 -1.20 2.20
N LEU A 21 -18.07 -0.49 2.32
CA LEU A 21 -19.06 -0.70 3.38
C LEU A 21 -19.87 -1.99 3.19
N ALA A 22 -20.19 -2.38 1.95
CA ALA A 22 -20.94 -3.60 1.67
C ALA A 22 -20.11 -4.88 1.96
N ALA A 23 -18.80 -4.85 1.84
CA ALA A 23 -17.92 -5.97 2.18
C ALA A 23 -17.78 -6.21 3.70
N ALA A 24 -18.18 -5.25 4.54
CA ALA A 24 -18.14 -5.38 5.99
C ALA A 24 -19.39 -6.00 6.61
N ALA A 25 -20.47 -6.21 5.85
CA ALA A 25 -21.79 -6.57 6.37
C ALA A 25 -22.20 -8.06 6.18
N ILE A 26 -21.38 -8.93 5.61
CA ILE A 26 -21.74 -10.33 5.38
C ILE A 26 -20.76 -11.26 6.11
N VAL A 27 -20.72 -11.21 7.44
CA VAL A 27 -20.26 -12.33 8.28
C VAL A 27 -21.03 -12.30 9.61
N THR A 28 -22.32 -12.63 9.58
CA THR A 28 -23.04 -13.08 10.78
C THR A 28 -23.84 -14.31 10.41
N GLY A 29 -23.35 -15.49 10.84
CA GLY A 29 -24.18 -16.68 10.89
C GLY A 29 -23.49 -17.96 10.46
N ALA A 30 -22.73 -18.59 11.35
CA ALA A 30 -22.72 -20.02 11.64
C ALA A 30 -21.60 -20.32 12.66
N VAL A 31 -21.97 -20.44 13.93
CA VAL A 31 -21.12 -21.01 14.97
C VAL A 31 -21.19 -22.53 14.80
N SER A 32 -20.11 -23.14 14.28
CA SER A 32 -19.83 -24.55 14.44
C SER A 32 -18.43 -24.70 14.98
N ALA A 33 -18.32 -25.42 16.12
CA ALA A 33 -17.10 -25.67 16.82
C ALA A 33 -16.18 -26.59 16.02
N ALA A 34 -15.16 -26.01 15.39
CA ALA A 34 -13.98 -26.70 14.93
C ALA A 34 -12.83 -25.68 14.90
N GLY A 35 -11.78 -25.93 15.66
CA GLY A 35 -10.50 -25.25 15.79
C GLY A 35 -10.42 -23.83 15.23
N SER A 36 -10.26 -22.84 16.10
CA SER A 36 -10.07 -21.44 15.71
C SER A 36 -8.84 -21.31 14.81
N LEU A 37 -9.08 -21.28 13.50
CA LEU A 37 -8.10 -20.78 12.56
C LEU A 37 -7.77 -19.33 12.99
N PRO A 38 -6.50 -18.93 13.03
CA PRO A 38 -6.16 -17.55 13.35
C PRO A 38 -6.92 -16.65 12.37
N ILE A 39 -7.74 -15.74 12.92
CA ILE A 39 -8.45 -14.74 12.14
C ILE A 39 -7.38 -14.00 11.34
N ARG A 40 -7.32 -14.24 10.04
CA ARG A 40 -6.49 -13.45 9.13
C ARG A 40 -7.03 -12.03 9.21
N GLN A 41 -6.36 -11.17 9.96
CA GLN A 41 -6.71 -9.75 10.03
C GLN A 41 -6.28 -9.10 8.71
N ASN A 42 -7.15 -9.22 7.72
CA ASN A 42 -6.94 -8.49 6.46
C ASN A 42 -7.10 -7.00 6.73
N LEU A 43 -6.04 -6.22 6.56
CA LEU A 43 -6.02 -4.78 6.86
C LEU A 43 -6.68 -3.95 5.76
N ALA A 44 -6.84 -4.50 4.56
CA ALA A 44 -7.55 -3.93 3.42
C ALA A 44 -7.87 -5.01 2.38
N PRO A 45 -8.92 -4.86 1.55
CA PRO A 45 -9.11 -5.70 0.36
C PRO A 45 -7.96 -5.46 -0.64
N PHE A 46 -7.62 -6.48 -1.43
CA PHE A 46 -6.66 -6.31 -2.52
C PHE A 46 -7.26 -5.46 -3.64
N ILE A 47 -6.75 -4.26 -3.79
CA ILE A 47 -7.06 -3.34 -4.90
C ILE A 47 -5.71 -2.91 -5.48
N PRO A 48 -5.40 -3.27 -6.74
CA PRO A 48 -4.11 -2.96 -7.32
C PRO A 48 -3.96 -1.46 -7.60
N THR A 49 -2.89 -0.84 -7.11
CA THR A 49 -2.54 0.55 -7.41
C THR A 49 -2.22 0.69 -8.91
N PRO A 50 -2.81 1.66 -9.66
CA PRO A 50 -2.45 1.90 -11.06
C PRO A 50 -0.96 2.19 -11.25
N ASP A 51 -0.40 1.81 -12.40
CA ASP A 51 1.05 1.91 -12.64
C ASP A 51 1.57 3.35 -12.62
N ASP A 52 0.81 4.30 -13.14
CA ASP A 52 1.13 5.73 -13.08
C ASP A 52 1.13 6.27 -11.64
N VAL A 53 0.25 5.76 -10.79
CA VAL A 53 0.20 6.07 -9.36
C VAL A 53 1.40 5.47 -8.64
N VAL A 54 1.78 4.21 -8.97
CA VAL A 54 3.01 3.58 -8.46
C VAL A 54 4.23 4.43 -8.79
N ASP A 55 4.32 4.88 -10.03
CA ASP A 55 5.40 5.75 -10.48
C ASP A 55 5.47 7.05 -9.70
N ARG A 56 4.31 7.65 -9.49
CA ARG A 56 4.20 8.90 -8.72
C ARG A 56 4.58 8.71 -7.25
N MET A 57 4.17 7.59 -6.63
CA MET A 57 4.56 7.22 -5.26
C MET A 57 6.08 7.11 -5.11
N LEU A 58 6.74 6.37 -6.00
CA LEU A 58 8.18 6.17 -5.97
C LEU A 58 8.94 7.46 -6.24
N SER A 59 8.45 8.30 -7.15
CA SER A 59 8.99 9.63 -7.44
C SER A 59 8.84 10.57 -6.24
N LEU A 60 7.67 10.61 -5.60
CA LEU A 60 7.40 11.42 -4.41
C LEU A 60 8.32 11.03 -3.25
N ALA A 61 8.57 9.73 -3.05
CA ALA A 61 9.54 9.21 -2.10
C ALA A 61 10.99 9.50 -2.51
N LYS A 62 11.25 9.99 -3.73
CA LYS A 62 12.60 10.17 -4.29
C LYS A 62 13.44 8.88 -4.19
N VAL A 63 12.85 7.76 -4.61
CA VAL A 63 13.52 6.45 -4.56
C VAL A 63 14.78 6.47 -5.41
N THR A 64 15.83 5.87 -4.88
CA THR A 64 17.14 5.73 -5.52
C THR A 64 17.63 4.29 -5.46
N ARG A 65 18.71 3.98 -6.13
CA ARG A 65 19.36 2.66 -6.13
C ARG A 65 19.79 2.17 -4.74
N THR A 66 20.03 3.07 -3.81
CA THR A 66 20.47 2.73 -2.45
C THR A 66 19.33 2.44 -1.49
N ASP A 67 18.09 2.61 -1.94
CA ASP A 67 16.92 2.41 -1.11
C ASP A 67 16.52 0.94 -0.98
N VAL A 68 15.88 0.65 0.17
CA VAL A 68 15.15 -0.58 0.43
C VAL A 68 13.70 -0.23 0.63
N VAL A 69 12.88 -0.53 -0.38
CA VAL A 69 11.44 -0.22 -0.40
C VAL A 69 10.68 -1.37 0.23
N TYR A 70 9.99 -1.14 1.33
CA TYR A 70 9.06 -2.06 1.96
C TYR A 70 7.63 -1.71 1.59
N ASP A 71 6.90 -2.66 1.01
CA ASP A 71 5.50 -2.50 0.64
C ASP A 71 4.63 -3.35 1.56
N LEU A 72 3.80 -2.70 2.38
CA LEU A 72 3.01 -3.34 3.42
C LEU A 72 1.59 -3.59 2.91
N GLY A 73 1.27 -4.86 2.63
CA GLY A 73 0.10 -5.27 1.85
C GLY A 73 0.44 -5.24 0.37
N SER A 74 1.51 -5.95 -0.02
CA SER A 74 2.13 -5.79 -1.34
C SER A 74 1.32 -6.39 -2.50
N GLY A 75 0.29 -7.18 -2.20
CA GLY A 75 -0.55 -7.79 -3.23
C GLY A 75 0.28 -8.54 -4.27
N ASP A 76 0.13 -8.16 -5.53
CA ASP A 76 0.83 -8.74 -6.68
C ASP A 76 2.28 -8.27 -6.86
N GLY A 77 2.81 -7.48 -5.92
CA GLY A 77 4.21 -7.06 -5.86
C GLY A 77 4.58 -5.89 -6.78
N ARG A 78 3.60 -5.22 -7.41
CA ARG A 78 3.87 -4.19 -8.43
C ARG A 78 4.75 -3.04 -7.97
N ILE A 79 4.61 -2.57 -6.70
CA ILE A 79 5.40 -1.44 -6.19
C ILE A 79 6.86 -1.82 -5.97
N PRO A 80 7.22 -2.90 -5.24
CA PRO A 80 8.61 -3.35 -5.14
C PRO A 80 9.25 -3.69 -6.49
N ILE A 81 8.49 -4.31 -7.41
CA ILE A 81 8.95 -4.63 -8.76
C ILE A 81 9.25 -3.36 -9.55
N ALA A 82 8.38 -2.35 -9.50
CA ALA A 82 8.61 -1.07 -10.17
C ALA A 82 9.83 -0.34 -9.58
N ALA A 83 9.99 -0.35 -8.25
CA ALA A 83 11.16 0.22 -7.59
C ALA A 83 12.46 -0.44 -8.05
N ALA A 84 12.51 -1.76 -8.12
CA ALA A 84 13.66 -2.50 -8.62
C ALA A 84 13.93 -2.22 -10.09
N LYS A 85 12.90 -2.28 -10.95
CA LYS A 85 13.03 -2.13 -12.39
C LYS A 85 13.45 -0.73 -12.82
N LYS A 86 12.88 0.31 -12.18
CA LYS A 86 13.10 1.71 -12.60
C LYS A 86 14.28 2.38 -11.92
N TYR A 87 14.56 2.01 -10.67
CA TYR A 87 15.58 2.68 -9.85
C TYR A 87 16.73 1.76 -9.45
N GLY A 88 16.62 0.45 -9.67
CA GLY A 88 17.59 -0.53 -9.17
C GLY A 88 17.58 -0.65 -7.65
N ALA A 89 16.51 -0.20 -7.00
CA ALA A 89 16.32 -0.30 -5.55
C ALA A 89 16.04 -1.75 -5.14
N LYS A 90 16.34 -2.09 -3.88
CA LYS A 90 15.87 -3.35 -3.30
C LYS A 90 14.40 -3.21 -2.89
N GLY A 91 13.63 -4.28 -3.05
CA GLY A 91 12.22 -4.31 -2.67
C GLY A 91 11.90 -5.46 -1.72
N VAL A 92 11.04 -5.22 -0.74
CA VAL A 92 10.47 -6.24 0.15
C VAL A 92 8.97 -6.05 0.16
N GLY A 93 8.23 -7.04 -0.31
CA GLY A 93 6.78 -7.06 -0.26
C GLY A 93 6.28 -7.99 0.83
N LEU A 94 5.41 -7.50 1.69
CA LEU A 94 4.78 -8.27 2.76
C LEU A 94 3.28 -8.34 2.52
N ASP A 95 2.75 -9.54 2.46
CA ASP A 95 1.31 -9.77 2.37
C ASP A 95 0.89 -10.95 3.26
N ILE A 96 -0.35 -10.93 3.74
CA ILE A 96 -0.88 -12.02 4.55
C ILE A 96 -1.45 -13.15 3.68
N ASP A 97 -1.72 -12.87 2.40
CA ASP A 97 -2.26 -13.84 1.46
C ASP A 97 -1.13 -14.58 0.72
N PRO A 98 -0.93 -15.90 0.97
CA PRO A 98 0.09 -16.67 0.29
C PRO A 98 -0.12 -16.76 -1.22
N ALA A 99 -1.36 -16.69 -1.72
CA ALA A 99 -1.62 -16.72 -3.15
C ALA A 99 -1.12 -15.44 -3.84
N LEU A 100 -1.32 -14.27 -3.22
CA LEU A 100 -0.79 -13.00 -3.73
C LEU A 100 0.74 -12.98 -3.67
N VAL A 101 1.35 -13.51 -2.62
CA VAL A 101 2.81 -13.61 -2.52
C VAL A 101 3.40 -14.47 -3.65
N GLU A 102 2.77 -15.59 -4.01
CA GLU A 102 3.22 -16.41 -5.14
C GLU A 102 3.03 -15.70 -6.50
N VAL A 103 1.95 -14.95 -6.66
CA VAL A 103 1.75 -14.07 -7.83
C VAL A 103 2.87 -13.02 -7.90
N ALA A 104 3.19 -12.35 -6.78
CA ALA A 104 4.25 -11.35 -6.72
C ALA A 104 5.62 -11.92 -7.10
N LYS A 105 5.97 -13.10 -6.61
CA LYS A 105 7.22 -13.80 -6.99
C LYS A 105 7.26 -14.12 -8.49
N SER A 106 6.15 -14.61 -9.05
CA SER A 106 6.04 -14.89 -10.48
C SER A 106 6.21 -13.62 -11.32
N ASN A 107 5.57 -12.52 -10.90
CA ASN A 107 5.69 -11.22 -11.55
C ASN A 107 7.12 -10.68 -11.50
N ALA A 108 7.81 -10.81 -10.37
CA ALA A 108 9.22 -10.41 -10.24
C ALA A 108 10.14 -11.17 -11.18
N LYS A 109 9.94 -12.48 -11.30
CA LYS A 109 10.68 -13.33 -12.23
C LYS A 109 10.40 -12.93 -13.68
N ALA A 110 9.14 -12.72 -14.03
CA ALA A 110 8.74 -12.27 -15.37
C ALA A 110 9.33 -10.88 -15.72
N ALA A 111 9.47 -10.00 -14.71
CA ALA A 111 10.09 -8.68 -14.86
C ALA A 111 11.64 -8.71 -14.85
N GLY A 112 12.26 -9.84 -14.54
CA GLY A 112 13.73 -10.00 -14.47
C GLY A 112 14.38 -9.27 -13.28
N VAL A 113 13.63 -9.09 -12.17
CA VAL A 113 14.09 -8.37 -10.98
C VAL A 113 14.02 -9.22 -9.69
N ASP A 114 13.81 -10.52 -9.81
CA ASP A 114 13.71 -11.45 -8.68
C ASP A 114 14.97 -11.49 -7.79
N GLY A 115 16.12 -11.11 -8.31
CA GLY A 115 17.34 -10.93 -7.52
C GLY A 115 17.40 -9.65 -6.68
N LEU A 116 16.47 -8.70 -6.88
CA LEU A 116 16.40 -7.41 -6.17
C LEU A 116 15.21 -7.33 -5.22
N VAL A 117 14.22 -8.22 -5.36
CA VAL A 117 12.99 -8.18 -4.57
C VAL A 117 12.77 -9.48 -3.80
N ASP A 118 12.13 -9.36 -2.63
CA ASP A 118 11.77 -10.48 -1.77
C ASP A 118 10.31 -10.33 -1.33
N PHE A 119 9.51 -11.41 -1.48
CA PHE A 119 8.09 -11.42 -1.13
C PHE A 119 7.82 -12.48 -0.07
N ARG A 120 7.16 -12.08 1.02
CA ARG A 120 6.95 -12.91 2.20
C ARG A 120 5.49 -12.95 2.60
N VAL A 121 5.02 -14.14 2.97
CA VAL A 121 3.74 -14.29 3.69
C VAL A 121 3.97 -13.85 5.13
N GLN A 122 3.53 -12.64 5.47
CA GLN A 122 3.77 -12.05 6.78
C GLN A 122 2.68 -11.07 7.19
N ASN A 123 2.30 -11.11 8.47
CA ASN A 123 1.48 -10.04 9.05
C ASN A 123 2.34 -8.78 9.21
N VAL A 124 1.94 -7.72 8.54
CA VAL A 124 2.67 -6.44 8.54
C VAL A 124 2.75 -5.80 9.93
N LEU A 125 1.80 -6.09 10.83
CA LEU A 125 1.82 -5.58 12.22
C LEU A 125 2.94 -6.17 13.09
N THR A 126 3.58 -7.23 12.65
CA THR A 126 4.68 -7.91 13.37
C THR A 126 5.97 -7.94 12.56
N ALA A 127 6.04 -7.14 11.50
CA ALA A 127 7.19 -7.10 10.61
C ALA A 127 8.37 -6.32 11.22
N ASP A 128 9.58 -6.77 10.89
CA ASP A 128 10.80 -5.98 11.14
C ASP A 128 11.03 -5.02 9.96
N LEU A 129 10.90 -3.72 10.23
CA LEU A 129 11.09 -2.64 9.27
C LEU A 129 12.42 -1.90 9.45
N SER A 130 13.32 -2.37 10.31
CA SER A 130 14.57 -1.70 10.67
C SER A 130 15.51 -1.45 9.48
N LYS A 131 15.33 -2.19 8.38
CA LYS A 131 16.10 -2.05 7.14
C LYS A 131 15.41 -1.20 6.08
N ALA A 132 14.15 -0.82 6.30
CA ALA A 132 13.40 -0.02 5.34
C ALA A 132 13.93 1.42 5.28
N THR A 133 14.13 1.94 4.08
CA THR A 133 14.40 3.37 3.84
C THR A 133 13.21 4.05 3.23
N VAL A 134 12.34 3.29 2.57
CA VAL A 134 11.03 3.73 2.06
C VAL A 134 9.99 2.69 2.45
N VAL A 135 8.84 3.15 2.92
CA VAL A 135 7.65 2.32 3.16
C VAL A 135 6.53 2.81 2.27
N THR A 136 5.86 1.89 1.57
CA THR A 136 4.68 2.17 0.77
C THR A 136 3.45 1.50 1.36
N LEU A 137 2.30 2.19 1.26
CA LEU A 137 1.03 1.77 1.84
C LEU A 137 -0.12 2.06 0.88
N TYR A 138 -1.01 1.10 0.72
CA TYR A 138 -2.35 1.31 0.19
C TYR A 138 -3.35 0.55 1.06
N LEU A 139 -3.47 1.00 2.30
CA LEU A 139 -4.31 0.40 3.34
C LEU A 139 -5.33 1.42 3.83
N LEU A 140 -6.37 0.96 4.53
CA LEU A 140 -7.37 1.84 5.13
C LEU A 140 -6.76 2.74 6.22
N SER A 141 -7.34 3.92 6.47
CA SER A 141 -6.87 4.85 7.51
C SER A 141 -6.71 4.19 8.87
N SER A 142 -7.67 3.36 9.29
CA SER A 142 -7.59 2.62 10.55
C SER A 142 -6.42 1.63 10.62
N SER A 143 -6.03 1.08 9.48
CA SER A 143 -4.87 0.20 9.38
C SER A 143 -3.56 0.99 9.45
N ASN A 144 -3.51 2.14 8.77
CA ASN A 144 -2.38 3.05 8.84
C ASN A 144 -2.15 3.56 10.26
N GLU A 145 -3.22 3.95 10.98
CA GLU A 145 -3.14 4.36 12.38
C GLU A 145 -2.59 3.25 13.30
N ARG A 146 -2.96 1.99 13.06
CA ARG A 146 -2.41 0.84 13.80
C ARG A 146 -0.94 0.58 13.50
N LEU A 147 -0.47 0.86 12.29
CA LEU A 147 0.93 0.70 11.89
C LEU A 147 1.81 1.84 12.42
N ARG A 148 1.25 3.02 12.67
CA ARG A 148 1.98 4.23 13.05
C ARG A 148 2.98 4.04 14.19
N PRO A 149 2.64 3.43 15.36
CA PRO A 149 3.61 3.25 16.45
C PRO A 149 4.84 2.45 16.02
N MET A 150 4.63 1.39 15.25
CA MET A 150 5.69 0.53 14.74
C MET A 150 6.57 1.27 13.73
N LEU A 151 5.96 2.04 12.82
CA LEU A 151 6.69 2.84 11.84
C LEU A 151 7.58 3.88 12.53
N MET A 152 7.06 4.58 13.53
CA MET A 152 7.81 5.58 14.30
C MET A 152 8.94 4.96 15.13
N GLN A 153 8.77 3.75 15.64
CA GLN A 153 9.75 3.07 16.48
C GLN A 153 10.88 2.42 15.69
N GLN A 154 10.56 1.84 14.53
CA GLN A 154 11.53 0.99 13.81
C GLN A 154 12.25 1.70 12.67
N LEU A 155 11.62 2.70 12.06
CA LEU A 155 12.22 3.40 10.93
C LEU A 155 13.29 4.38 11.42
N LYS A 156 14.41 4.42 10.69
CA LYS A 156 15.52 5.32 10.99
C LYS A 156 15.25 6.75 10.51
N PRO A 157 15.86 7.76 11.13
CA PRO A 157 15.83 9.12 10.62
C PRO A 157 16.19 9.19 9.13
N GLY A 158 15.43 9.96 8.37
CA GLY A 158 15.54 10.06 6.92
C GLY A 158 14.73 9.02 6.12
N ALA A 159 14.16 8.01 6.76
CA ALA A 159 13.22 7.11 6.09
C ALA A 159 11.96 7.87 5.64
N ARG A 160 11.35 7.41 4.56
CA ARG A 160 10.16 8.02 3.95
C ARG A 160 9.02 7.03 3.93
N ILE A 161 7.80 7.52 4.17
CA ILE A 161 6.57 6.72 4.07
C ILE A 161 5.69 7.39 3.03
N VAL A 162 5.20 6.64 2.05
CA VAL A 162 4.21 7.12 1.08
C VAL A 162 2.95 6.28 1.19
N SER A 163 1.81 6.94 1.39
CA SER A 163 0.51 6.28 1.42
C SER A 163 -0.37 6.77 0.27
N HIS A 164 -0.98 5.82 -0.44
CA HIS A 164 -1.99 6.08 -1.45
C HIS A 164 -3.36 6.22 -0.78
N ALA A 165 -4.06 7.30 -1.07
CA ALA A 165 -5.43 7.66 -0.69
C ALA A 165 -5.70 7.84 0.82
N PHE A 166 -4.96 7.20 1.73
CA PHE A 166 -5.28 7.17 3.16
C PHE A 166 -4.18 7.75 4.02
N SER A 167 -4.54 8.68 4.93
CA SER A 167 -3.60 9.33 5.85
C SER A 167 -3.28 8.44 7.07
N MET A 168 -2.31 8.91 7.90
CA MET A 168 -1.92 8.31 9.19
C MET A 168 -2.74 8.86 10.38
N GLY A 169 -3.89 9.48 10.12
CA GLY A 169 -4.70 10.14 11.14
C GLY A 169 -4.30 11.60 11.39
N ARG A 170 -5.14 12.29 12.19
CA ARG A 170 -4.99 13.74 12.44
C ARG A 170 -3.74 14.08 13.25
N ASP A 171 -3.31 13.17 14.13
CA ASP A 171 -2.19 13.41 15.05
C ASP A 171 -0.81 13.23 14.39
N TRP A 172 -0.77 12.82 13.14
CA TRP A 172 0.46 12.72 12.35
C TRP A 172 0.22 13.25 10.94
N PRO A 173 0.19 14.58 10.77
CA PRO A 173 0.01 15.19 9.46
C PRO A 173 1.16 14.85 8.54
N ALA A 174 0.86 14.70 7.26
CA ALA A 174 1.88 14.44 6.23
C ALA A 174 2.79 15.65 6.05
N ASP A 175 4.07 15.43 5.79
CA ASP A 175 5.03 16.48 5.43
C ASP A 175 4.77 17.03 4.02
N ALA A 176 4.17 16.22 3.14
CA ALA A 176 3.70 16.67 1.83
C ALA A 176 2.46 15.86 1.38
N VAL A 177 1.61 16.51 0.62
CA VAL A 177 0.44 15.92 -0.04
C VAL A 177 0.54 16.23 -1.53
N ASP A 178 0.35 15.21 -2.37
CA ASP A 178 0.38 15.31 -3.82
C ASP A 178 -0.97 14.85 -4.36
N GLN A 179 -1.67 15.74 -5.07
CA GLN A 179 -2.98 15.48 -5.65
C GLN A 179 -2.91 15.61 -7.17
N PHE A 180 -3.43 14.62 -7.88
CA PHE A 180 -3.42 14.60 -9.33
C PHE A 180 -4.53 13.70 -9.88
N VAL A 181 -4.77 13.79 -11.19
CA VAL A 181 -5.67 12.90 -11.89
C VAL A 181 -4.85 11.78 -12.52
N SER A 182 -5.19 10.52 -12.23
CA SER A 182 -4.52 9.34 -12.79
C SER A 182 -4.78 9.21 -14.30
N ALA A 183 -4.01 8.37 -14.96
CA ALA A 183 -4.24 8.05 -16.39
C ALA A 183 -5.63 7.43 -16.66
N ARG A 184 -6.31 6.94 -15.63
CA ARG A 184 -7.68 6.41 -15.71
C ARG A 184 -8.75 7.48 -15.49
N GLY A 185 -8.37 8.72 -15.15
CA GLY A 185 -9.27 9.81 -14.85
C GLY A 185 -9.70 9.90 -13.37
N ASP A 186 -9.12 9.07 -12.49
CA ASP A 186 -9.45 9.09 -11.05
C ASP A 186 -8.65 10.18 -10.33
N GLU A 187 -9.29 10.90 -9.40
CA GLU A 187 -8.58 11.78 -8.47
C GLU A 187 -7.79 10.94 -7.47
N VAL A 188 -6.49 11.20 -7.39
CA VAL A 188 -5.55 10.48 -6.53
C VAL A 188 -4.93 11.45 -5.54
N THR A 189 -4.86 11.04 -4.28
CA THR A 189 -4.10 11.74 -3.24
C THR A 189 -3.00 10.82 -2.71
N LEU A 190 -1.77 11.31 -2.72
CA LEU A 190 -0.63 10.67 -2.08
C LEU A 190 -0.17 11.49 -0.89
N TYR A 191 0.19 10.82 0.17
CA TYR A 191 0.71 11.42 1.39
C TYR A 191 2.14 10.98 1.61
N LEU A 192 3.03 11.90 1.99
CA LEU A 192 4.43 11.63 2.31
C LEU A 192 4.73 12.04 3.75
N TRP A 193 5.39 11.18 4.50
CA TRP A 193 6.01 11.46 5.80
C TRP A 193 7.51 11.18 5.73
N LYS A 194 8.29 11.97 6.46
CA LYS A 194 9.73 11.78 6.67
C LYS A 194 9.97 11.53 8.15
N ILE A 195 10.66 10.46 8.46
CA ILE A 195 11.09 10.17 9.82
C ILE A 195 12.22 11.14 10.20
N LYS A 196 12.04 11.82 11.34
CA LYS A 196 12.99 12.84 11.88
C LYS A 196 13.96 12.22 12.85
#